data_9c5f4953432bfe402f304525ecf87c77
#
_entry.id   9c5f4953432bfe402f304525ecf87c77
#
_cell.length_a   1.000
_cell.length_b   1.000
_cell.length_c   1.000
_cell.angle_alpha   90.00
_cell.angle_beta   90.00
_cell.angle_gamma   90.00
#
_symmetry.space_group_name_H-M   'P 1'
#
loop_
_entity.id
_entity.type
_entity.pdbx_description
1 polymer ?
#
loop_
_entity_poly.entity_id
_entity_poly.type
_entity_poly.pdbx_seq_one_letter_code
_entity_poly.pdbx_strand_id
1 'polypeptide(L)'
;MKYTTLPNTDIKVSKICLGTMTWGEQNTEAEGHEQIEFALEKGVNFLDTAEMYSIPGKAETQGSTEKIIGTWFKKSGKREDVILTSKVVGPGNSMEHIRDNLGFSKEAITDALHKSLKRLQTDYIDLYQLHWPERNTNFFGKLGYEHDEEEKWEENFQEVLETLNEFVKEGKIRQVGLSNETPYGLSRFLEESRKHDLPKMITIQNPYNLLNRKDEIGLTEILHRENVGLFPYSPLGMGTLSGKHLDGIQENSRLGLFPQYKRYSNEHAVKATIAYAEIAKKYNLNFAQMSLAFVNTRPFVSSNIIGATSIKQLEENIGSIEVKLSEEVLEEINKVHE
;
A
#
# COMPACT_ATOMS: atom_id res chain seq x y z
N MET A 1 -0.69 20.26 -3.89
CA MET A 1 -0.93 18.98 -3.17
C MET A 1 -2.04 19.16 -2.14
N LYS A 2 -2.89 18.15 -1.95
CA LYS A 2 -3.92 18.10 -0.90
C LYS A 2 -3.45 17.20 0.24
N TYR A 3 -3.88 17.52 1.47
CA TYR A 3 -3.50 16.78 2.68
C TYR A 3 -4.72 16.27 3.42
N THR A 4 -4.51 15.24 4.23
CA THR A 4 -5.48 14.74 5.22
C THR A 4 -4.73 14.43 6.52
N THR A 5 -5.48 14.36 7.62
CA THR A 5 -4.93 13.89 8.89
C THR A 5 -5.24 12.40 9.02
N LEU A 6 -4.27 11.61 9.45
CA LEU A 6 -4.50 10.19 9.72
C LEU A 6 -5.56 10.04 10.82
N PRO A 7 -6.48 9.07 10.69
CA PRO A 7 -7.55 8.88 11.67
C PRO A 7 -7.04 8.81 13.12
N ASN A 8 -7.73 9.50 14.00
CA ASN A 8 -7.43 9.55 15.46
C ASN A 8 -6.01 10.06 15.83
N THR A 9 -5.37 10.84 14.97
CA THR A 9 -4.03 11.40 15.20
C THR A 9 -3.96 12.87 14.79
N ASP A 10 -2.80 13.50 15.03
CA ASP A 10 -2.40 14.81 14.51
C ASP A 10 -1.48 14.72 13.27
N ILE A 11 -1.20 13.50 12.79
CA ILE A 11 -0.26 13.24 11.69
C ILE A 11 -0.89 13.63 10.36
N LYS A 12 -0.35 14.68 9.74
CA LYS A 12 -0.80 15.21 8.46
C LYS A 12 -0.01 14.58 7.31
N VAL A 13 -0.72 13.89 6.41
CA VAL A 13 -0.14 13.24 5.23
C VAL A 13 -0.69 13.81 3.94
N SER A 14 0.11 13.82 2.88
CA SER A 14 -0.35 14.10 1.54
C SER A 14 -1.34 13.03 1.05
N LYS A 15 -2.36 13.45 0.29
CA LYS A 15 -3.35 12.51 -0.28
C LYS A 15 -2.75 11.59 -1.36
N ILE A 16 -1.52 11.85 -1.78
CA ILE A 16 -0.69 10.96 -2.58
C ILE A 16 0.44 10.47 -1.70
N CYS A 17 0.67 9.15 -1.67
CA CYS A 17 1.78 8.50 -1.01
C CYS A 17 2.75 7.94 -2.06
N LEU A 18 4.05 8.13 -1.88
CA LEU A 18 5.07 7.56 -2.75
C LEU A 18 5.37 6.11 -2.32
N GLY A 19 4.92 5.15 -3.11
CA GLY A 19 5.27 3.74 -2.97
C GLY A 19 6.65 3.45 -3.58
N THR A 20 7.47 2.71 -2.86
CA THR A 20 8.91 2.58 -3.12
C THR A 20 9.36 1.19 -3.54
N MET A 21 8.44 0.26 -3.76
CA MET A 21 8.70 -1.18 -3.94
C MET A 21 9.59 -1.55 -5.14
N THR A 22 9.87 -0.62 -6.04
CA THR A 22 10.72 -0.85 -7.24
C THR A 22 12.20 -0.54 -6.99
N TRP A 23 12.54 0.12 -5.88
CA TRP A 23 13.89 0.58 -5.60
C TRP A 23 14.77 -0.54 -5.08
N GLY A 24 15.90 -0.76 -5.77
CA GLY A 24 16.80 -1.87 -5.54
C GLY A 24 16.57 -3.06 -6.48
N GLU A 25 15.56 -2.99 -7.36
CA GLU A 25 15.32 -3.97 -8.44
C GLU A 25 15.18 -3.26 -9.79
N GLN A 26 14.12 -2.49 -10.01
CA GLN A 26 13.89 -1.74 -11.26
C GLN A 26 14.54 -0.35 -11.24
N ASN A 27 14.73 0.22 -10.06
CA ASN A 27 15.35 1.52 -9.86
C ASN A 27 16.60 1.41 -9.00
N THR A 28 17.60 2.19 -9.32
CA THR A 28 18.83 2.37 -8.56
C THR A 28 18.60 3.21 -7.30
N GLU A 29 19.60 3.25 -6.41
CA GLU A 29 19.60 4.14 -5.24
C GLU A 29 19.51 5.62 -5.63
N ALA A 30 20.26 6.04 -6.68
CA ALA A 30 20.25 7.41 -7.14
C ALA A 30 18.87 7.84 -7.66
N GLU A 31 18.21 6.98 -8.44
CA GLU A 31 16.85 7.22 -8.93
C GLU A 31 15.83 7.24 -7.79
N GLY A 32 15.99 6.39 -6.76
CA GLY A 32 15.15 6.42 -5.57
C GLY A 32 15.27 7.75 -4.82
N HIS A 33 16.50 8.25 -4.63
CA HIS A 33 16.75 9.55 -4.01
C HIS A 33 16.16 10.70 -4.84
N GLU A 34 16.32 10.67 -6.16
CA GLU A 34 15.73 11.66 -7.06
C GLU A 34 14.18 11.67 -6.97
N GLN A 35 13.55 10.50 -6.90
CA GLN A 35 12.10 10.38 -6.72
C GLN A 35 11.63 10.96 -5.37
N ILE A 36 12.39 10.76 -4.28
CA ILE A 36 12.06 11.37 -2.97
C ILE A 36 12.13 12.90 -3.04
N GLU A 37 13.24 13.45 -3.56
CA GLU A 37 13.39 14.91 -3.65
C GLU A 37 12.31 15.53 -4.54
N PHE A 38 12.03 14.93 -5.69
CA PHE A 38 10.95 15.39 -6.58
C PHE A 38 9.58 15.32 -5.90
N ALA A 39 9.28 14.23 -5.20
CA ALA A 39 8.02 14.07 -4.48
C ALA A 39 7.84 15.14 -3.40
N LEU A 40 8.89 15.41 -2.60
CA LEU A 40 8.88 16.47 -1.59
C LEU A 40 8.68 17.87 -2.21
N GLU A 41 9.34 18.17 -3.32
CA GLU A 41 9.14 19.42 -4.07
C GLU A 41 7.67 19.60 -4.50
N LYS A 42 7.00 18.51 -4.88
CA LYS A 42 5.56 18.51 -5.24
C LYS A 42 4.64 18.45 -4.00
N GLY A 43 5.19 18.46 -2.79
CA GLY A 43 4.46 18.43 -1.53
C GLY A 43 3.98 17.05 -1.09
N VAL A 44 4.50 15.96 -1.65
CA VAL A 44 4.27 14.60 -1.16
C VAL A 44 5.21 14.37 0.02
N ASN A 45 4.65 14.21 1.21
CA ASN A 45 5.41 13.99 2.45
C ASN A 45 5.26 12.58 3.01
N PHE A 46 4.63 11.66 2.27
CA PHE A 46 4.31 10.32 2.76
C PHE A 46 4.99 9.26 1.88
N LEU A 47 5.83 8.41 2.50
CA LEU A 47 6.55 7.31 1.86
C LEU A 47 6.06 5.95 2.38
N ASP A 48 5.83 5.01 1.47
CA ASP A 48 5.45 3.63 1.78
C ASP A 48 6.56 2.65 1.38
N THR A 49 7.06 1.88 2.36
CA THR A 49 8.03 0.79 2.17
C THR A 49 7.62 -0.47 2.93
N ALA A 50 8.45 -1.50 2.93
CA ALA A 50 8.31 -2.73 3.72
C ALA A 50 9.66 -3.44 3.87
N GLU A 51 9.81 -4.25 4.92
CA GLU A 51 11.03 -5.02 5.16
C GLU A 51 11.40 -5.98 4.02
N MET A 52 10.39 -6.50 3.30
CA MET A 52 10.60 -7.43 2.19
C MET A 52 11.00 -6.76 0.87
N TYR A 53 10.81 -5.42 0.74
CA TYR A 53 11.06 -4.76 -0.52
C TYR A 53 12.57 -4.71 -0.86
N SER A 54 12.89 -4.83 -2.12
CA SER A 54 12.14 -4.59 -3.36
C SER A 54 11.28 -5.79 -3.81
N ILE A 55 10.47 -5.55 -4.85
CA ILE A 55 9.60 -6.53 -5.49
C ILE A 55 10.05 -6.75 -6.94
N PRO A 56 10.15 -8.04 -7.40
CA PRO A 56 9.79 -9.29 -6.69
C PRO A 56 10.70 -9.58 -5.50
N GLY A 57 10.12 -10.22 -4.44
CA GLY A 57 10.88 -10.60 -3.25
C GLY A 57 11.97 -11.63 -3.57
N LYS A 58 13.22 -11.30 -3.28
CA LYS A 58 14.40 -12.13 -3.47
C LYS A 58 15.35 -11.92 -2.31
N ALA A 59 16.12 -12.95 -1.94
CA ALA A 59 17.10 -12.85 -0.85
C ALA A 59 18.14 -11.75 -1.11
N GLU A 60 18.57 -11.59 -2.37
CA GLU A 60 19.64 -10.66 -2.79
C GLU A 60 19.19 -9.19 -2.67
N THR A 61 17.91 -8.90 -2.86
CA THR A 61 17.37 -7.53 -2.87
C THR A 61 16.51 -7.20 -1.65
N GLN A 62 16.32 -8.15 -0.74
CA GLN A 62 15.54 -7.96 0.49
C GLN A 62 16.06 -6.78 1.31
N GLY A 63 15.17 -5.88 1.68
CA GLY A 63 15.49 -4.68 2.47
C GLY A 63 16.22 -3.58 1.70
N SER A 64 16.43 -3.73 0.38
CA SER A 64 17.11 -2.71 -0.46
C SER A 64 16.39 -1.38 -0.39
N THR A 65 15.07 -1.38 -0.47
CA THR A 65 14.26 -0.16 -0.47
C THR A 65 14.40 0.61 0.84
N GLU A 66 14.35 -0.07 1.99
CA GLU A 66 14.59 0.57 3.28
C GLU A 66 16.02 1.11 3.41
N LYS A 67 17.04 0.40 2.86
CA LYS A 67 18.42 0.89 2.82
C LYS A 67 18.55 2.17 2.00
N ILE A 68 17.91 2.23 0.83
CA ILE A 68 17.89 3.41 -0.05
C ILE A 68 17.25 4.60 0.65
N ILE A 69 16.12 4.40 1.35
CA ILE A 69 15.50 5.47 2.15
C ILE A 69 16.43 5.90 3.29
N GLY A 70 17.06 4.94 3.99
CA GLY A 70 17.97 5.21 5.09
C GLY A 70 19.20 6.02 4.65
N THR A 71 19.82 5.69 3.53
CA THR A 71 20.95 6.47 2.99
C THR A 71 20.51 7.87 2.56
N TRP A 72 19.29 8.04 2.06
CA TRP A 72 18.72 9.35 1.78
C TRP A 72 18.51 10.17 3.08
N PHE A 73 17.92 9.59 4.13
CA PHE A 73 17.77 10.27 5.43
C PHE A 73 19.11 10.75 5.97
N LYS A 74 20.13 9.87 5.96
CA LYS A 74 21.47 10.24 6.43
C LYS A 74 22.10 11.35 5.61
N LYS A 75 21.92 11.34 4.29
CA LYS A 75 22.51 12.33 3.37
C LYS A 75 21.80 13.67 3.45
N SER A 76 20.47 13.68 3.52
CA SER A 76 19.66 14.88 3.46
C SER A 76 19.43 15.55 4.82
N GLY A 77 19.41 14.78 5.90
CA GLY A 77 19.00 15.23 7.23
C GLY A 77 17.49 15.52 7.37
N LYS A 78 16.69 15.13 6.36
CA LYS A 78 15.25 15.47 6.26
C LYS A 78 14.30 14.37 6.77
N ARG A 79 14.67 13.63 7.85
CA ARG A 79 13.81 12.58 8.40
C ARG A 79 12.44 13.12 8.83
N GLU A 80 12.41 14.30 9.42
CA GLU A 80 11.20 14.93 9.98
C GLU A 80 10.26 15.50 8.90
N ASP A 81 10.76 15.72 7.67
CA ASP A 81 9.93 16.18 6.55
C ASP A 81 9.07 15.06 5.97
N VAL A 82 9.30 13.81 6.39
CA VAL A 82 8.70 12.60 5.83
C VAL A 82 7.91 11.86 6.88
N ILE A 83 6.67 11.52 6.56
CA ILE A 83 5.89 10.49 7.25
C ILE A 83 6.21 9.16 6.58
N LEU A 84 6.71 8.20 7.35
CA LEU A 84 7.21 6.92 6.85
C LEU A 84 6.35 5.76 7.34
N THR A 85 5.92 4.90 6.42
CA THR A 85 5.35 3.61 6.77
C THR A 85 6.27 2.46 6.34
N SER A 86 6.40 1.45 7.21
CA SER A 86 7.01 0.17 6.87
C SER A 86 6.16 -0.99 7.40
N LYS A 87 6.53 -2.24 7.05
CA LYS A 87 5.66 -3.39 7.29
C LYS A 87 6.48 -4.62 7.69
N VAL A 88 5.94 -5.41 8.63
CA VAL A 88 6.42 -6.76 8.95
C VAL A 88 5.66 -7.79 8.11
N VAL A 89 6.35 -8.75 7.53
CA VAL A 89 5.75 -9.82 6.73
C VAL A 89 4.96 -10.81 7.59
N GLY A 90 3.82 -11.28 7.05
CA GLY A 90 3.13 -12.46 7.54
C GLY A 90 3.85 -13.76 7.12
N PRO A 91 3.35 -14.94 7.51
CA PRO A 91 3.95 -16.22 7.17
C PRO A 91 3.80 -16.59 5.69
N GLY A 92 4.63 -17.51 5.21
CA GLY A 92 4.56 -18.06 3.86
C GLY A 92 4.99 -17.08 2.75
N ASN A 93 4.44 -17.26 1.56
CA ASN A 93 4.70 -16.44 0.37
C ASN A 93 6.17 -16.43 -0.08
N SER A 94 6.91 -17.52 0.19
CA SER A 94 8.33 -17.66 -0.16
C SER A 94 9.23 -16.59 0.46
N MET A 95 8.92 -16.18 1.71
CA MET A 95 9.65 -15.16 2.45
C MET A 95 10.59 -15.74 3.53
N GLU A 96 10.81 -17.06 3.51
CA GLU A 96 11.64 -17.78 4.50
C GLU A 96 13.08 -17.26 4.54
N HIS A 97 13.55 -16.63 3.46
CA HIS A 97 14.87 -16.00 3.40
C HIS A 97 15.00 -14.75 4.28
N ILE A 98 13.89 -14.16 4.76
CA ILE A 98 13.92 -12.96 5.63
C ILE A 98 14.25 -13.33 7.07
N ARG A 99 13.61 -14.40 7.58
CA ARG A 99 13.84 -14.99 8.89
C ARG A 99 13.18 -16.36 9.01
N ASP A 100 13.67 -17.21 9.92
CA ASP A 100 13.12 -18.56 10.15
C ASP A 100 11.70 -18.51 10.75
N ASN A 101 11.42 -17.54 11.63
CA ASN A 101 10.13 -17.33 12.26
C ASN A 101 9.42 -16.14 11.62
N LEU A 102 8.62 -16.42 10.57
CA LEU A 102 7.74 -15.44 9.95
C LEU A 102 6.44 -15.31 10.75
N GLY A 103 5.75 -14.18 10.58
CA GLY A 103 4.48 -13.91 11.25
C GLY A 103 4.62 -12.88 12.37
N PHE A 104 3.70 -12.94 13.34
CA PHE A 104 3.49 -11.83 14.28
C PHE A 104 3.74 -12.21 15.73
N SER A 105 4.54 -13.26 15.99
CA SER A 105 5.04 -13.48 17.35
C SER A 105 5.85 -12.27 17.84
N LYS A 106 5.97 -12.11 19.14
CA LYS A 106 6.75 -11.02 19.75
C LYS A 106 8.18 -10.98 19.21
N GLU A 107 8.81 -12.15 19.07
CA GLU A 107 10.18 -12.28 18.57
C GLU A 107 10.27 -11.87 17.11
N ALA A 108 9.30 -12.28 16.26
CA ALA A 108 9.28 -11.95 14.83
C ALA A 108 9.08 -10.45 14.61
N ILE A 109 8.12 -9.82 15.29
CA ILE A 109 7.87 -8.37 15.21
C ILE A 109 9.10 -7.60 15.70
N THR A 110 9.71 -8.03 16.83
CA THR A 110 10.90 -7.39 17.40
C THR A 110 12.07 -7.40 16.43
N ASP A 111 12.37 -8.58 15.86
CA ASP A 111 13.46 -8.74 14.89
C ASP A 111 13.21 -7.89 13.63
N ALA A 112 11.99 -7.95 13.10
CA ALA A 112 11.56 -7.19 11.92
C ALA A 112 11.75 -5.68 12.13
N LEU A 113 11.18 -5.14 13.21
CA LEU A 113 11.24 -3.71 13.52
C LEU A 113 12.67 -3.22 13.71
N HIS A 114 13.47 -3.90 14.51
CA HIS A 114 14.85 -3.48 14.76
C HIS A 114 15.70 -3.53 13.49
N LYS A 115 15.54 -4.56 12.65
CA LYS A 115 16.21 -4.63 11.34
C LYS A 115 15.75 -3.54 10.39
N SER A 116 14.46 -3.20 10.38
CA SER A 116 13.91 -2.09 9.57
C SER A 116 14.47 -0.75 10.03
N LEU A 117 14.44 -0.43 11.31
CA LEU A 117 15.02 0.79 11.87
C LEU A 117 16.52 0.93 11.51
N LYS A 118 17.28 -0.17 11.60
CA LYS A 118 18.69 -0.21 11.20
C LYS A 118 18.88 0.09 9.70
N ARG A 119 18.07 -0.51 8.80
CA ARG A 119 18.16 -0.26 7.36
C ARG A 119 17.73 1.17 7.02
N LEU A 120 16.68 1.66 7.64
CA LEU A 120 16.14 3.01 7.48
C LEU A 120 17.00 4.11 8.14
N GLN A 121 17.99 3.74 8.99
CA GLN A 121 18.86 4.65 9.71
C GLN A 121 18.06 5.75 10.47
N THR A 122 17.00 5.34 11.15
CA THR A 122 16.11 6.18 11.97
C THR A 122 15.72 5.46 13.23
N ASP A 123 15.36 6.20 14.27
CA ASP A 123 14.97 5.65 15.56
C ASP A 123 13.48 5.32 15.65
N TYR A 124 12.69 5.79 14.67
CA TYR A 124 11.23 5.58 14.68
C TYR A 124 10.63 5.43 13.27
N ILE A 125 9.47 4.77 13.22
CA ILE A 125 8.58 4.65 12.06
C ILE A 125 7.25 5.30 12.44
N ASP A 126 6.69 6.12 11.54
CA ASP A 126 5.44 6.86 11.82
C ASP A 126 4.22 5.93 11.81
N LEU A 127 4.17 4.96 10.88
CA LEU A 127 3.12 3.96 10.80
C LEU A 127 3.71 2.58 10.50
N TYR A 128 3.54 1.63 11.42
CA TYR A 128 4.01 0.27 11.23
C TYR A 128 2.85 -0.67 10.97
N GLN A 129 2.94 -1.48 9.91
CA GLN A 129 1.83 -2.27 9.41
C GLN A 129 2.13 -3.77 9.45
N LEU A 130 1.11 -4.58 9.72
CA LEU A 130 1.11 -6.01 9.48
C LEU A 130 0.83 -6.24 7.99
N HIS A 131 1.76 -6.88 7.25
CA HIS A 131 1.78 -6.85 5.77
C HIS A 131 0.70 -7.71 5.14
N TRP A 132 0.37 -8.88 5.75
CA TRP A 132 -0.77 -9.74 5.40
C TRP A 132 -1.11 -10.65 6.56
N PRO A 133 -2.36 -11.18 6.62
CA PRO A 133 -2.82 -12.05 7.70
C PRO A 133 -1.98 -13.31 7.89
N GLU A 134 -1.92 -13.82 9.13
CA GLU A 134 -1.30 -15.11 9.44
C GLU A 134 -2.23 -16.28 9.11
N ARG A 135 -3.53 -16.07 9.26
CA ARG A 135 -4.55 -17.10 9.03
C ARG A 135 -4.83 -17.31 7.54
N ASN A 136 -5.42 -18.47 7.21
CA ASN A 136 -5.90 -18.73 5.86
C ASN A 136 -7.10 -17.82 5.54
N THR A 137 -6.90 -16.88 4.66
CA THR A 137 -7.93 -15.95 4.18
C THR A 137 -7.59 -15.39 2.82
N ASN A 138 -8.50 -14.61 2.25
CA ASN A 138 -8.30 -13.97 0.97
C ASN A 138 -7.47 -12.68 1.10
N PHE A 139 -6.25 -12.71 0.59
CA PHE A 139 -5.40 -11.52 0.47
C PHE A 139 -4.74 -11.45 -0.91
N PHE A 140 -4.04 -10.38 -1.21
CA PHE A 140 -3.45 -10.08 -2.52
C PHE A 140 -4.43 -10.17 -3.70
N GLY A 141 -5.73 -9.91 -3.46
CA GLY A 141 -6.76 -9.92 -4.49
C GLY A 141 -7.37 -11.28 -4.81
N LYS A 142 -7.04 -12.33 -4.05
CA LYS A 142 -7.75 -13.61 -4.10
C LYS A 142 -9.22 -13.41 -3.72
N LEU A 143 -10.11 -14.06 -4.43
CA LEU A 143 -11.56 -14.10 -4.17
C LEU A 143 -11.98 -15.53 -3.82
N GLY A 144 -13.16 -15.67 -3.19
CA GLY A 144 -13.70 -16.99 -2.83
C GLY A 144 -13.01 -17.56 -1.58
N TYR A 145 -13.47 -17.14 -0.39
CA TYR A 145 -12.99 -17.71 0.85
C TYR A 145 -13.46 -19.17 0.99
N GLU A 146 -12.51 -20.06 1.23
CA GLU A 146 -12.75 -21.45 1.57
C GLU A 146 -12.18 -21.69 2.96
N HIS A 147 -13.04 -22.17 3.88
CA HIS A 147 -12.63 -22.49 5.23
C HIS A 147 -11.78 -23.76 5.22
N ASP A 148 -10.65 -23.71 5.90
CA ASP A 148 -9.79 -24.87 6.15
C ASP A 148 -10.02 -25.37 7.58
N GLU A 149 -10.71 -26.50 7.72
CA GLU A 149 -11.03 -27.11 9.02
C GLU A 149 -9.77 -27.65 9.74
N GLU A 150 -8.65 -27.80 9.03
CA GLU A 150 -7.37 -28.26 9.57
C GLU A 150 -6.39 -27.10 9.87
N GLU A 151 -6.85 -25.85 9.72
CA GLU A 151 -6.03 -24.67 9.99
C GLU A 151 -5.51 -24.69 11.44
N LYS A 152 -4.19 -24.55 11.56
CA LYS A 152 -3.52 -24.58 12.87
C LYS A 152 -3.32 -23.18 13.48
N TRP A 153 -3.76 -22.12 12.78
CA TRP A 153 -3.65 -20.78 13.32
C TRP A 153 -4.55 -20.62 14.55
N GLU A 154 -3.97 -20.13 15.63
CA GLU A 154 -4.70 -19.75 16.84
C GLU A 154 -4.83 -18.24 16.88
N GLU A 155 -5.98 -17.76 17.39
CA GLU A 155 -6.25 -16.34 17.45
C GLU A 155 -5.27 -15.63 18.42
N ASN A 156 -4.53 -14.64 17.90
CA ASN A 156 -3.47 -13.93 18.60
C ASN A 156 -3.55 -12.40 18.46
N PHE A 157 -4.71 -11.86 18.16
CA PHE A 157 -4.89 -10.41 17.91
C PHE A 157 -4.51 -9.57 19.12
N GLN A 158 -4.81 -10.02 20.35
CA GLN A 158 -4.43 -9.32 21.57
C GLN A 158 -2.92 -9.30 21.75
N GLU A 159 -2.24 -10.42 21.65
CA GLU A 159 -0.78 -10.56 21.83
C GLU A 159 -0.01 -9.73 20.81
N VAL A 160 -0.49 -9.68 19.58
CA VAL A 160 0.08 -8.82 18.51
C VAL A 160 -0.05 -7.35 18.90
N LEU A 161 -1.22 -6.90 19.35
CA LEU A 161 -1.43 -5.53 19.79
C LEU A 161 -0.60 -5.19 21.03
N GLU A 162 -0.48 -6.09 22.00
CA GLU A 162 0.36 -5.90 23.19
C GLU A 162 1.84 -5.69 22.78
N THR A 163 2.33 -6.53 21.87
CA THR A 163 3.70 -6.40 21.33
C THR A 163 3.91 -5.06 20.62
N LEU A 164 2.99 -4.66 19.76
CA LEU A 164 3.08 -3.36 19.07
C LEU A 164 3.00 -2.19 20.06
N ASN A 165 2.20 -2.32 21.13
CA ASN A 165 2.07 -1.31 22.19
C ASN A 165 3.38 -1.09 22.96
N GLU A 166 4.18 -2.13 23.18
CA GLU A 166 5.51 -1.97 23.78
C GLU A 166 6.36 -1.00 22.94
N PHE A 167 6.39 -1.18 21.62
CA PHE A 167 7.16 -0.32 20.72
C PHE A 167 6.57 1.08 20.54
N VAL A 168 5.25 1.23 20.66
CA VAL A 168 4.61 2.56 20.73
C VAL A 168 5.05 3.29 22.00
N LYS A 169 5.05 2.62 23.15
CA LYS A 169 5.53 3.19 24.43
C LYS A 169 7.03 3.53 24.41
N GLU A 170 7.84 2.75 23.70
CA GLU A 170 9.25 3.03 23.48
C GLU A 170 9.52 4.16 22.48
N GLY A 171 8.50 4.64 21.78
CA GLY A 171 8.62 5.68 20.75
C GLY A 171 9.22 5.21 19.43
N LYS A 172 9.40 3.90 19.23
CA LYS A 172 9.90 3.30 17.98
C LYS A 172 8.85 3.24 16.88
N ILE A 173 7.56 3.21 17.25
CA ILE A 173 6.40 3.25 16.36
C ILE A 173 5.47 4.34 16.87
N ARG A 174 4.99 5.22 15.98
CA ARG A 174 3.99 6.23 16.37
C ARG A 174 2.57 5.69 16.26
N GLN A 175 2.27 4.95 15.17
CA GLN A 175 0.93 4.40 14.89
C GLN A 175 1.05 3.00 14.28
N VAL A 176 -0.04 2.25 14.37
CA VAL A 176 -0.15 0.87 13.85
C VAL A 176 -1.26 0.74 12.82
N GLY A 177 -1.09 -0.16 11.87
CA GLY A 177 -2.06 -0.42 10.81
C GLY A 177 -1.95 -1.83 10.23
N LEU A 178 -2.86 -2.12 9.32
CA LEU A 178 -2.98 -3.41 8.65
C LEU A 178 -2.69 -3.28 7.16
N SER A 179 -2.36 -4.39 6.52
CA SER A 179 -2.33 -4.49 5.06
C SER A 179 -2.88 -5.86 4.62
N ASN A 180 -3.54 -5.89 3.46
CA ASN A 180 -4.14 -7.09 2.90
C ASN A 180 -5.13 -7.80 3.84
N GLU A 181 -5.71 -7.05 4.77
CA GLU A 181 -6.61 -7.61 5.77
C GLU A 181 -8.06 -7.59 5.30
N THR A 182 -8.87 -8.44 5.88
CA THR A 182 -10.30 -8.59 5.62
C THR A 182 -11.13 -7.79 6.63
N PRO A 183 -12.44 -7.57 6.37
CA PRO A 183 -13.36 -7.00 7.35
C PRO A 183 -13.34 -7.72 8.70
N TYR A 184 -13.24 -9.06 8.68
CA TYR A 184 -13.17 -9.87 9.91
C TYR A 184 -11.96 -9.50 10.76
N GLY A 185 -10.74 -9.59 10.18
CA GLY A 185 -9.54 -9.34 10.97
C GLY A 185 -9.44 -7.90 11.46
N LEU A 186 -9.83 -6.90 10.63
CA LEU A 186 -9.92 -5.52 11.10
C LEU A 186 -10.87 -5.40 12.30
N SER A 187 -12.06 -5.99 12.23
CA SER A 187 -13.03 -5.95 13.34
C SER A 187 -12.48 -6.60 14.61
N ARG A 188 -11.77 -7.72 14.49
CA ARG A 188 -11.15 -8.39 15.63
C ARG A 188 -10.06 -7.56 16.28
N PHE A 189 -9.15 -6.96 15.50
CA PHE A 189 -8.15 -6.03 16.02
C PHE A 189 -8.77 -4.82 16.73
N LEU A 190 -9.85 -4.27 16.18
CA LEU A 190 -10.56 -3.14 16.78
C LEU A 190 -11.28 -3.55 18.09
N GLU A 191 -11.82 -4.74 18.16
CA GLU A 191 -12.44 -5.28 19.37
C GLU A 191 -11.41 -5.46 20.49
N GLU A 192 -10.29 -6.14 20.21
CA GLU A 192 -9.23 -6.36 21.21
C GLU A 192 -8.58 -5.04 21.66
N SER A 193 -8.40 -4.08 20.73
CA SER A 193 -7.94 -2.74 21.06
C SER A 193 -8.84 -2.06 22.11
N ARG A 194 -10.16 -2.09 21.92
CA ARG A 194 -11.14 -1.49 22.86
C ARG A 194 -11.20 -2.22 24.19
N LYS A 195 -11.17 -3.54 24.15
CA LYS A 195 -11.33 -4.40 25.34
C LYS A 195 -10.14 -4.31 26.29
N HIS A 196 -8.94 -4.11 25.76
CA HIS A 196 -7.69 -4.14 26.51
C HIS A 196 -6.95 -2.79 26.56
N ASP A 197 -7.56 -1.71 26.08
CA ASP A 197 -6.94 -0.37 25.98
C ASP A 197 -5.58 -0.39 25.24
N LEU A 198 -5.55 -1.10 24.10
CA LEU A 198 -4.40 -1.27 23.25
C LEU A 198 -4.45 -0.34 22.02
N PRO A 199 -3.34 -0.13 21.31
CA PRO A 199 -3.31 0.71 20.12
C PRO A 199 -4.34 0.29 19.08
N LYS A 200 -5.06 1.27 18.54
CA LYS A 200 -6.03 1.06 17.48
C LYS A 200 -5.34 0.92 16.14
N MET A 201 -5.73 -0.07 15.35
CA MET A 201 -5.37 -0.12 13.92
C MET A 201 -6.06 1.04 13.20
N ILE A 202 -5.30 2.10 12.89
CA ILE A 202 -5.86 3.35 12.34
C ILE A 202 -5.99 3.33 10.82
N THR A 203 -5.31 2.40 10.16
CA THR A 203 -5.32 2.29 8.69
C THR A 203 -5.35 0.84 8.25
N ILE A 204 -5.82 0.66 7.02
CA ILE A 204 -5.70 -0.59 6.27
C ILE A 204 -5.17 -0.29 4.87
N GLN A 205 -4.20 -1.07 4.39
CA GLN A 205 -3.61 -0.94 3.07
C GLN A 205 -4.00 -2.13 2.19
N ASN A 206 -4.95 -1.94 1.27
CA ASN A 206 -5.49 -2.98 0.40
C ASN A 206 -5.40 -2.60 -1.08
N PRO A 207 -5.47 -3.59 -2.01
CA PRO A 207 -5.54 -3.29 -3.44
C PRO A 207 -6.90 -2.68 -3.78
N TYR A 208 -6.91 -1.45 -4.28
CA TYR A 208 -8.13 -0.79 -4.70
C TYR A 208 -7.88 0.07 -5.95
N ASN A 209 -8.68 -0.15 -7.00
CA ASN A 209 -8.63 0.56 -8.28
C ASN A 209 -9.90 0.28 -9.10
N LEU A 210 -10.01 0.82 -10.30
CA LEU A 210 -11.15 0.62 -11.21
C LEU A 210 -11.47 -0.86 -11.50
N LEU A 211 -10.47 -1.75 -11.48
CA LEU A 211 -10.60 -3.20 -11.74
C LEU A 211 -10.76 -4.03 -10.45
N ASN A 212 -10.65 -3.41 -9.28
CA ASN A 212 -10.75 -4.09 -8.00
C ASN A 212 -11.41 -3.17 -6.96
N ARG A 213 -12.71 -3.30 -6.83
CA ARG A 213 -13.54 -2.52 -5.90
C ARG A 213 -14.15 -3.40 -4.79
N LYS A 214 -13.57 -4.58 -4.52
CA LYS A 214 -14.09 -5.55 -3.56
C LYS A 214 -14.30 -4.99 -2.16
N ASP A 215 -13.46 -4.04 -1.74
CA ASP A 215 -13.53 -3.44 -0.40
C ASP A 215 -14.81 -2.60 -0.20
N GLU A 216 -15.47 -2.18 -1.29
CA GLU A 216 -16.77 -1.50 -1.22
C GLU A 216 -17.91 -2.41 -0.73
N ILE A 217 -17.74 -3.75 -0.76
CA ILE A 217 -18.78 -4.74 -0.39
C ILE A 217 -18.85 -4.99 1.13
N GLY A 218 -18.15 -4.31 1.97
CA GLY A 218 -18.30 -4.55 3.41
C GLY A 218 -17.22 -3.88 4.24
N LEU A 219 -16.02 -3.68 3.69
CA LEU A 219 -14.95 -3.05 4.43
C LEU A 219 -15.21 -1.55 4.62
N THR A 220 -15.71 -0.85 3.60
CA THR A 220 -15.87 0.60 3.62
C THR A 220 -16.85 1.09 4.69
N GLU A 221 -17.89 0.32 5.03
CA GLU A 221 -18.78 0.65 6.14
C GLU A 221 -18.01 0.64 7.47
N ILE A 222 -17.19 -0.40 7.70
CA ILE A 222 -16.35 -0.49 8.91
C ILE A 222 -15.37 0.68 8.97
N LEU A 223 -14.71 0.99 7.86
CA LEU A 223 -13.76 2.09 7.78
C LEU A 223 -14.40 3.42 8.21
N HIS A 224 -15.60 3.69 7.72
CA HIS A 224 -16.34 4.89 8.04
C HIS A 224 -16.78 4.93 9.53
N ARG A 225 -17.43 3.86 10.01
CA ARG A 225 -17.97 3.79 11.37
C ARG A 225 -16.88 3.77 12.44
N GLU A 226 -15.79 3.13 12.14
CA GLU A 226 -14.66 2.97 13.07
C GLU A 226 -13.59 4.05 12.89
N ASN A 227 -13.77 4.99 11.96
CA ASN A 227 -12.75 5.98 11.62
C ASN A 227 -11.38 5.34 11.39
N VAL A 228 -11.28 4.50 10.35
CA VAL A 228 -10.06 3.84 9.87
C VAL A 228 -9.84 4.26 8.43
N GLY A 229 -8.61 4.61 8.05
CA GLY A 229 -8.27 5.08 6.72
C GLY A 229 -7.86 3.96 5.78
N LEU A 230 -8.31 3.99 4.51
CA LEU A 230 -7.80 3.12 3.46
C LEU A 230 -6.58 3.75 2.77
N PHE A 231 -5.54 2.95 2.57
CA PHE A 231 -4.41 3.23 1.69
C PHE A 231 -4.46 2.29 0.49
N PRO A 232 -5.06 2.72 -0.63
CA PRO A 232 -5.05 1.93 -1.85
C PRO A 232 -3.64 1.69 -2.37
N TYR A 233 -3.26 0.44 -2.59
CA TYR A 233 -2.10 0.11 -3.40
C TYR A 233 -2.51 -0.44 -4.77
N SER A 234 -1.59 -0.43 -5.74
CA SER A 234 -1.86 -0.74 -7.16
C SER A 234 -3.02 0.05 -7.76
N PRO A 235 -3.12 1.37 -7.54
CA PRO A 235 -4.25 2.15 -8.06
C PRO A 235 -4.32 2.18 -9.59
N LEU A 236 -3.20 1.90 -10.28
CA LEU A 236 -3.14 1.72 -11.74
C LEU A 236 -3.17 0.25 -12.18
N GLY A 237 -3.63 -0.69 -11.31
CA GLY A 237 -3.74 -2.10 -11.68
C GLY A 237 -2.44 -2.69 -12.22
N MET A 238 -1.31 -2.49 -11.54
CA MET A 238 0.03 -2.91 -12.00
C MET A 238 0.46 -2.28 -13.34
N GLY A 239 -0.10 -1.15 -13.69
CA GLY A 239 0.17 -0.41 -14.94
C GLY A 239 -0.87 -0.64 -16.04
N THR A 240 -1.82 -1.55 -15.88
CA THR A 240 -2.90 -1.82 -16.85
C THR A 240 -3.74 -0.56 -17.08
N LEU A 241 -4.15 0.12 -16.03
CA LEU A 241 -4.98 1.33 -16.07
C LEU A 241 -4.22 2.61 -16.49
N SER A 242 -2.98 2.50 -16.94
CA SER A 242 -2.28 3.60 -17.62
C SER A 242 -2.48 3.60 -19.14
N GLY A 243 -3.12 2.57 -19.69
CA GLY A 243 -3.32 2.41 -21.13
C GLY A 243 -2.12 1.85 -21.89
N LYS A 244 -0.95 1.75 -21.28
CA LYS A 244 0.29 1.32 -21.96
C LYS A 244 0.27 -0.11 -22.49
N HIS A 245 -0.72 -0.92 -22.11
CA HIS A 245 -0.87 -2.32 -22.51
C HIS A 245 -2.06 -2.56 -23.46
N LEU A 246 -2.74 -1.51 -23.93
CA LEU A 246 -3.91 -1.64 -24.81
C LEU A 246 -3.55 -2.29 -26.16
N ASP A 247 -2.34 -2.00 -26.67
CA ASP A 247 -1.83 -2.56 -27.94
C ASP A 247 -0.86 -3.76 -27.72
N GLY A 248 -0.85 -4.33 -26.52
CA GLY A 248 0.02 -5.44 -26.12
C GLY A 248 0.91 -5.15 -24.93
N ILE A 249 1.43 -6.19 -24.29
CA ILE A 249 2.29 -6.05 -23.10
C ILE A 249 3.64 -5.48 -23.52
N GLN A 250 4.03 -4.36 -22.91
CA GLN A 250 5.33 -3.76 -23.13
C GLN A 250 6.43 -4.49 -22.35
N GLU A 251 7.51 -4.87 -23.02
CA GLU A 251 8.61 -5.71 -22.47
C GLU A 251 9.25 -5.11 -21.21
N ASN A 252 9.50 -3.80 -21.19
CA ASN A 252 10.13 -3.10 -20.05
C ASN A 252 9.13 -2.67 -18.97
N SER A 253 7.90 -3.20 -18.99
CA SER A 253 6.90 -2.97 -17.95
C SER A 253 6.96 -4.05 -16.89
N ARG A 254 6.28 -3.80 -15.74
CA ARG A 254 6.15 -4.82 -14.69
C ARG A 254 5.56 -6.13 -15.22
N LEU A 255 4.55 -6.08 -16.08
CA LEU A 255 3.93 -7.28 -16.67
C LEU A 255 4.86 -7.99 -17.67
N GLY A 256 5.68 -7.25 -18.41
CA GLY A 256 6.67 -7.81 -19.32
C GLY A 256 7.84 -8.45 -18.57
N LEU A 257 8.40 -7.75 -17.58
CA LEU A 257 9.54 -8.22 -16.78
C LEU A 257 9.15 -9.38 -15.83
N PHE A 258 7.92 -9.35 -15.29
CA PHE A 258 7.44 -10.28 -14.27
C PHE A 258 6.08 -10.88 -14.65
N PRO A 259 6.02 -11.84 -15.60
CA PRO A 259 4.77 -12.39 -16.14
C PRO A 259 3.87 -13.08 -15.11
N GLN A 260 4.40 -13.40 -13.92
CA GLN A 260 3.62 -13.97 -12.81
C GLN A 260 2.61 -12.98 -12.22
N TYR A 261 2.77 -11.69 -12.42
CA TYR A 261 1.85 -10.66 -11.90
C TYR A 261 0.62 -10.46 -12.79
N LYS A 262 -0.24 -11.51 -12.92
CA LYS A 262 -1.39 -11.58 -13.84
C LYS A 262 -2.72 -11.13 -13.25
N ARG A 263 -2.75 -10.54 -12.05
CA ARG A 263 -4.01 -10.21 -11.33
C ARG A 263 -5.03 -9.45 -12.19
N TYR A 264 -4.57 -8.57 -13.05
CA TYR A 264 -5.41 -7.69 -13.89
C TYR A 264 -5.28 -8.00 -15.39
N SER A 265 -4.97 -9.26 -15.76
CA SER A 265 -4.77 -9.68 -17.16
C SER A 265 -5.80 -10.71 -17.64
N ASN A 266 -6.87 -10.95 -16.88
CA ASN A 266 -7.97 -11.80 -17.32
C ASN A 266 -8.88 -11.06 -18.33
N GLU A 267 -9.72 -11.81 -19.06
CA GLU A 267 -10.58 -11.23 -20.11
C GLU A 267 -11.52 -10.12 -19.61
N HIS A 268 -12.07 -10.24 -18.40
CA HIS A 268 -12.94 -9.22 -17.84
C HIS A 268 -12.16 -7.92 -17.55
N ALA A 269 -10.97 -8.04 -16.97
CA ALA A 269 -10.12 -6.90 -16.71
C ALA A 269 -9.67 -6.20 -18.01
N VAL A 270 -9.37 -6.96 -19.06
CA VAL A 270 -9.01 -6.40 -20.36
C VAL A 270 -10.19 -5.64 -20.96
N LYS A 271 -11.40 -6.24 -21.01
CA LYS A 271 -12.62 -5.59 -21.52
C LYS A 271 -12.93 -4.31 -20.74
N ALA A 272 -12.90 -4.37 -19.41
CA ALA A 272 -13.13 -3.20 -18.57
C ALA A 272 -12.07 -2.11 -18.80
N THR A 273 -10.79 -2.48 -18.95
CA THR A 273 -9.71 -1.52 -19.23
C THR A 273 -9.94 -0.77 -20.53
N ILE A 274 -10.37 -1.45 -21.61
CA ILE A 274 -10.72 -0.83 -22.89
C ILE A 274 -11.88 0.14 -22.69
N ALA A 275 -12.94 -0.27 -22.00
CA ALA A 275 -14.09 0.60 -21.74
C ALA A 275 -13.70 1.85 -20.94
N TYR A 276 -12.87 1.73 -19.90
CA TYR A 276 -12.37 2.88 -19.15
C TYR A 276 -11.47 3.80 -19.99
N ALA A 277 -10.66 3.24 -20.89
CA ALA A 277 -9.85 4.04 -21.81
C ALA A 277 -10.73 4.86 -22.79
N GLU A 278 -11.84 4.28 -23.29
CA GLU A 278 -12.78 5.01 -24.13
C GLU A 278 -13.50 6.13 -23.36
N ILE A 279 -13.83 5.93 -22.08
CA ILE A 279 -14.35 7.01 -21.23
C ILE A 279 -13.33 8.15 -21.12
N ALA A 280 -12.06 7.83 -20.79
CA ALA A 280 -11.01 8.82 -20.71
C ALA A 280 -10.86 9.63 -22.01
N LYS A 281 -10.87 8.95 -23.16
CA LYS A 281 -10.81 9.55 -24.49
C LYS A 281 -12.03 10.46 -24.76
N LYS A 282 -13.24 9.99 -24.47
CA LYS A 282 -14.50 10.73 -24.66
C LYS A 282 -14.49 12.08 -23.92
N TYR A 283 -13.96 12.10 -22.71
CA TYR A 283 -13.93 13.28 -21.86
C TYR A 283 -12.58 14.05 -21.89
N ASN A 284 -11.71 13.70 -22.86
CA ASN A 284 -10.39 14.31 -23.04
C ASN A 284 -9.56 14.30 -21.75
N LEU A 285 -9.59 13.18 -21.02
CA LEU A 285 -8.81 12.95 -19.81
C LEU A 285 -7.60 12.06 -20.11
N ASN A 286 -6.49 12.29 -19.41
CA ASN A 286 -5.41 11.31 -19.37
C ASN A 286 -5.90 10.07 -18.61
N PHE A 287 -5.76 8.87 -19.20
CA PHE A 287 -6.34 7.65 -18.65
C PHE A 287 -5.72 7.25 -17.30
N ALA A 288 -4.40 7.36 -17.15
CA ALA A 288 -3.74 7.10 -15.87
C ALA A 288 -4.23 8.08 -14.79
N GLN A 289 -4.31 9.38 -15.12
CA GLN A 289 -4.78 10.40 -14.19
C GLN A 289 -6.27 10.25 -13.85
N MET A 290 -7.13 9.89 -14.81
CA MET A 290 -8.54 9.56 -14.56
C MET A 290 -8.67 8.40 -13.57
N SER A 291 -7.90 7.33 -13.79
CA SER A 291 -7.90 6.14 -12.92
C SER A 291 -7.46 6.46 -11.50
N LEU A 292 -6.42 7.26 -11.33
CA LEU A 292 -5.93 7.72 -10.03
C LEU A 292 -6.91 8.71 -9.38
N ALA A 293 -7.47 9.64 -10.15
CA ALA A 293 -8.46 10.60 -9.66
C ALA A 293 -9.71 9.91 -9.12
N PHE A 294 -10.18 8.84 -9.79
CA PHE A 294 -11.26 8.01 -9.26
C PHE A 294 -10.96 7.52 -7.84
N VAL A 295 -9.78 6.98 -7.60
CA VAL A 295 -9.34 6.52 -6.27
C VAL A 295 -9.28 7.70 -5.29
N ASN A 296 -8.70 8.84 -5.72
CA ASN A 296 -8.56 10.04 -4.89
C ASN A 296 -9.90 10.64 -4.45
N THR A 297 -11.01 10.40 -5.19
CA THR A 297 -12.35 10.91 -4.87
C THR A 297 -13.07 10.10 -3.81
N ARG A 298 -12.62 8.90 -3.50
CA ARG A 298 -13.31 8.02 -2.54
C ARG A 298 -13.18 8.55 -1.11
N PRO A 299 -14.29 8.71 -0.37
CA PRO A 299 -14.29 9.32 0.97
C PRO A 299 -13.53 8.49 2.01
N PHE A 300 -13.43 7.19 1.80
CA PHE A 300 -12.71 6.25 2.67
C PHE A 300 -11.19 6.18 2.39
N VAL A 301 -10.72 6.83 1.33
CA VAL A 301 -9.30 6.87 0.96
C VAL A 301 -8.59 8.02 1.68
N SER A 302 -7.67 7.67 2.56
CA SER A 302 -6.84 8.67 3.27
C SER A 302 -5.66 9.11 2.39
N SER A 303 -4.91 8.17 1.80
CA SER A 303 -3.79 8.49 0.91
C SER A 303 -3.63 7.38 -0.13
N ASN A 304 -3.47 7.76 -1.40
CA ASN A 304 -3.35 6.86 -2.54
C ASN A 304 -1.88 6.54 -2.81
N ILE A 305 -1.49 5.28 -2.71
CA ILE A 305 -0.10 4.84 -2.90
C ILE A 305 0.18 4.67 -4.40
N ILE A 306 0.89 5.64 -4.96
CA ILE A 306 1.35 5.60 -6.34
C ILE A 306 2.75 4.99 -6.44
N GLY A 307 3.06 4.35 -7.57
CA GLY A 307 4.40 3.88 -7.91
C GLY A 307 4.84 4.44 -9.25
N ALA A 308 6.14 4.67 -9.40
CA ALA A 308 6.74 5.13 -10.65
C ALA A 308 8.13 4.51 -10.82
N THR A 309 8.53 4.31 -12.09
CA THR A 309 9.91 3.91 -12.44
C THR A 309 10.68 5.04 -13.12
N SER A 310 10.06 6.22 -13.29
CA SER A 310 10.70 7.44 -13.81
C SER A 310 10.03 8.68 -13.23
N ILE A 311 10.77 9.81 -13.23
CA ILE A 311 10.26 11.12 -12.81
C ILE A 311 9.04 11.55 -13.64
N LYS A 312 9.05 11.30 -14.94
CA LYS A 312 7.90 11.61 -15.81
C LYS A 312 6.61 10.91 -15.35
N GLN A 313 6.69 9.60 -15.03
CA GLN A 313 5.54 8.85 -14.49
C GLN A 313 5.13 9.37 -13.11
N LEU A 314 6.10 9.72 -12.26
CA LEU A 314 5.84 10.26 -10.93
C LEU A 314 5.10 11.59 -11.01
N GLU A 315 5.54 12.49 -11.89
CA GLU A 315 4.89 13.79 -12.13
C GLU A 315 3.45 13.63 -12.63
N GLU A 316 3.25 12.75 -13.62
CA GLU A 316 1.92 12.42 -14.15
C GLU A 316 1.00 11.88 -13.05
N ASN A 317 1.49 10.94 -12.24
CA ASN A 317 0.72 10.33 -11.16
C ASN A 317 0.38 11.33 -10.05
N ILE A 318 1.33 12.18 -9.63
CA ILE A 318 1.08 13.25 -8.65
C ILE A 318 0.05 14.25 -9.18
N GLY A 319 0.11 14.58 -10.47
CA GLY A 319 -0.83 15.49 -11.13
C GLY A 319 -2.29 15.04 -11.07
N SER A 320 -2.55 13.75 -10.86
CA SER A 320 -3.91 13.20 -10.71
C SER A 320 -4.72 13.84 -9.58
N ILE A 321 -4.05 14.44 -8.57
CA ILE A 321 -4.72 15.07 -7.43
C ILE A 321 -5.51 16.32 -7.82
N GLU A 322 -5.17 16.93 -8.95
CA GLU A 322 -5.84 18.14 -9.47
C GLU A 322 -6.96 17.80 -10.46
N VAL A 323 -7.04 16.55 -10.93
CA VAL A 323 -8.06 16.10 -11.87
C VAL A 323 -9.40 16.01 -11.14
N LYS A 324 -10.41 16.69 -11.70
CA LYS A 324 -11.80 16.63 -11.23
C LYS A 324 -12.59 15.77 -12.20
N LEU A 325 -13.24 14.75 -11.70
CA LEU A 325 -14.16 13.91 -12.47
C LEU A 325 -15.58 14.47 -12.30
N SER A 326 -16.30 14.69 -13.41
CA SER A 326 -17.69 15.10 -13.35
C SER A 326 -18.58 13.93 -12.92
N GLU A 327 -19.82 14.22 -12.56
CA GLU A 327 -20.80 13.20 -12.20
C GLU A 327 -21.05 12.23 -13.36
N GLU A 328 -21.11 12.72 -14.60
CA GLU A 328 -21.30 11.90 -15.79
C GLU A 328 -20.12 10.92 -15.98
N VAL A 329 -18.88 11.36 -15.76
CA VAL A 329 -17.70 10.49 -15.84
C VAL A 329 -17.77 9.40 -14.77
N LEU A 330 -18.15 9.75 -13.55
CA LEU A 330 -18.28 8.78 -12.45
C LEU A 330 -19.42 7.78 -12.70
N GLU A 331 -20.54 8.22 -13.27
CA GLU A 331 -21.63 7.33 -13.66
C GLU A 331 -21.21 6.35 -14.75
N GLU A 332 -20.49 6.81 -15.78
CA GLU A 332 -19.99 5.92 -16.84
C GLU A 332 -18.95 4.92 -16.31
N ILE A 333 -18.07 5.36 -15.42
CA ILE A 333 -17.14 4.46 -14.72
C ILE A 333 -17.89 3.39 -13.92
N ASN A 334 -18.96 3.76 -13.21
CA ASN A 334 -19.74 2.80 -12.42
C ASN A 334 -20.46 1.77 -13.31
N LYS A 335 -21.01 2.19 -14.44
CA LYS A 335 -21.64 1.26 -15.42
C LYS A 335 -20.68 0.21 -15.99
N VAL A 336 -19.39 0.50 -16.09
CA VAL A 336 -18.40 -0.50 -16.51
C VAL A 336 -18.15 -1.53 -15.42
N HIS A 337 -18.29 -1.12 -14.16
CA HIS A 337 -18.04 -1.99 -12.99
C HIS A 337 -19.23 -2.93 -12.69
N GLU A 338 -20.47 -2.50 -12.97
CA GLU A 338 -21.71 -3.28 -12.83
C GLU A 338 -21.80 -4.43 -13.86
#